data_9a9270679f07a99f51b0cfce2db68e04
#
_entry.id   9a9270679f07a99f51b0cfce2db68e04
#
_cell.length_a   1.000
_cell.length_b   1.000
_cell.length_c   1.000
_cell.angle_alpha   90.00
_cell.angle_beta   90.00
_cell.angle_gamma   90.00
#
_symmetry.space_group_name_H-M   'P 1'
#
loop_
_entity.id
_entity.type
_entity.pdbx_description
1 polymer ?
#
loop_
_entity_poly.entity_id
_entity_poly.type
_entity_poly.pdbx_seq_one_letter_code
_entity_poly.pdbx_strand_id
1 'polypeptide(L)'
;MSYDHKIIEQKWQDYWDEHNTFKVVENPDKPKYYVLDMFPYPSGAGLHVGHPLGYVATDIVARYKRMKGFNVLHPMGWDAFGLPAEQYAIKTGTHPRKTTKNNIDNFRRQIKMLGFSYDWDREINTTDTGYVKWTQWIFLQLYNKGLAYEAEKPVNWCPELKAVLANEEVVDGKSDIGGHPVHRVPMRQWMLRITDYAESLLAGLQEVDWPNSVKELQRNWIGRSEGADIDFNVVGRDDVITVFTTRPDTLY
;
A
#
# COMPACT_ATOMS: atom_id res chain seq x y z
N MET A 1 -42.72 22.83 1.45
CA MET A 1 -41.93 21.83 2.21
C MET A 1 -40.47 22.31 2.19
N SER A 2 -39.84 22.48 3.35
CA SER A 2 -38.41 22.81 3.37
C SER A 2 -37.62 21.58 2.99
N TYR A 3 -36.57 21.76 2.19
CA TYR A 3 -35.62 20.70 1.85
C TYR A 3 -34.85 20.28 3.12
N ASP A 4 -35.03 19.03 3.55
CA ASP A 4 -34.29 18.45 4.67
C ASP A 4 -33.37 17.35 4.15
N HIS A 5 -32.07 17.69 3.99
CA HIS A 5 -31.07 16.79 3.44
C HIS A 5 -30.89 15.54 4.31
N LYS A 6 -30.99 15.65 5.64
CA LYS A 6 -30.76 14.50 6.54
C LYS A 6 -31.82 13.41 6.35
N ILE A 7 -33.07 13.79 6.18
CA ILE A 7 -34.17 12.85 5.91
C ILE A 7 -33.97 12.20 4.52
N ILE A 8 -33.58 13.00 3.51
CA ILE A 8 -33.40 12.51 2.14
C ILE A 8 -32.20 11.58 2.06
N GLU A 9 -31.07 11.94 2.67
CA GLU A 9 -29.85 11.12 2.68
C GLU A 9 -30.11 9.78 3.36
N GLN A 10 -30.71 9.77 4.55
CA GLN A 10 -31.02 8.53 5.26
C GLN A 10 -31.95 7.64 4.45
N LYS A 11 -33.05 8.22 3.89
CA LYS A 11 -33.98 7.47 3.03
C LYS A 11 -33.27 6.74 1.89
N TRP A 12 -32.31 7.38 1.21
CA TRP A 12 -31.62 6.78 0.07
C TRP A 12 -30.55 5.78 0.52
N GLN A 13 -29.88 6.00 1.62
CA GLN A 13 -28.93 5.04 2.18
C GLN A 13 -29.64 3.75 2.59
N ASP A 14 -30.78 3.84 3.28
CA ASP A 14 -31.62 2.71 3.64
C ASP A 14 -32.08 1.94 2.40
N TYR A 15 -32.56 2.68 1.39
CA TYR A 15 -32.99 2.09 0.11
C TYR A 15 -31.86 1.32 -0.57
N TRP A 16 -30.64 1.88 -0.63
CA TRP A 16 -29.50 1.22 -1.26
C TRP A 16 -29.06 -0.03 -0.50
N ASP A 17 -29.09 0.01 0.80
CA ASP A 17 -28.76 -1.17 1.64
C ASP A 17 -29.82 -2.28 1.50
N GLU A 18 -31.11 -1.93 1.57
CA GLU A 18 -32.22 -2.89 1.43
C GLU A 18 -32.25 -3.58 0.07
N HIS A 19 -31.95 -2.83 -1.00
CA HIS A 19 -32.04 -3.33 -2.38
C HIS A 19 -30.69 -3.79 -2.93
N ASN A 20 -29.60 -3.76 -2.15
CA ASN A 20 -28.25 -4.07 -2.60
C ASN A 20 -27.91 -3.37 -3.93
N THR A 21 -28.24 -2.06 -4.02
CA THR A 21 -28.25 -1.28 -5.27
C THR A 21 -26.90 -1.28 -6.00
N PHE A 22 -25.81 -1.35 -5.26
CA PHE A 22 -24.45 -1.29 -5.82
C PHE A 22 -23.75 -2.64 -5.93
N LYS A 23 -24.47 -3.73 -5.58
CA LYS A 23 -23.95 -5.09 -5.73
C LYS A 23 -23.70 -5.40 -7.20
N VAL A 24 -22.49 -5.85 -7.50
CA VAL A 24 -22.12 -6.31 -8.83
C VAL A 24 -22.44 -7.80 -8.99
N VAL A 25 -23.12 -8.13 -10.09
CA VAL A 25 -23.28 -9.50 -10.54
C VAL A 25 -22.54 -9.63 -11.87
N GLU A 26 -21.74 -10.68 -12.00
CA GLU A 26 -20.98 -10.92 -13.23
C GLU A 26 -21.92 -11.03 -14.43
N ASN A 27 -21.70 -10.19 -15.42
CA ASN A 27 -22.51 -10.15 -16.63
C ASN A 27 -21.57 -10.04 -17.85
N PRO A 28 -21.45 -11.11 -18.67
CA PRO A 28 -20.57 -11.10 -19.84
C PRO A 28 -21.05 -10.15 -20.96
N ASP A 29 -22.34 -9.80 -20.98
CA ASP A 29 -22.93 -8.95 -22.01
C ASP A 29 -22.68 -7.45 -21.78
N LYS A 30 -22.14 -7.09 -20.62
CA LYS A 30 -21.82 -5.72 -20.27
C LYS A 30 -20.29 -5.50 -20.23
N PRO A 31 -19.81 -4.36 -20.72
CA PRO A 31 -18.41 -4.00 -20.58
C PRO A 31 -18.06 -3.86 -19.09
N LYS A 32 -16.94 -4.48 -18.68
CA LYS A 32 -16.48 -4.44 -17.29
C LYS A 32 -15.81 -3.10 -16.98
N TYR A 33 -15.99 -2.63 -15.77
CA TYR A 33 -15.23 -1.51 -15.25
C TYR A 33 -14.89 -1.73 -13.78
N TYR A 34 -13.62 -1.69 -13.47
CA TYR A 34 -13.11 -1.85 -12.11
C TYR A 34 -12.64 -0.50 -11.58
N VAL A 35 -13.27 -0.02 -10.52
CA VAL A 35 -12.89 1.21 -9.82
C VAL A 35 -12.26 0.82 -8.51
N LEU A 36 -11.00 1.18 -8.34
CA LEU A 36 -10.21 0.80 -7.17
C LEU A 36 -9.80 2.05 -6.39
N ASP A 37 -10.11 2.03 -5.10
CA ASP A 37 -9.61 3.00 -4.14
C ASP A 37 -8.43 2.46 -3.35
N MET A 38 -7.66 3.37 -2.77
CA MET A 38 -6.74 3.02 -1.70
C MET A 38 -7.55 2.77 -0.42
N PHE A 39 -7.72 1.51 -0.06
CA PHE A 39 -8.45 1.12 1.14
C PHE A 39 -7.67 1.52 2.41
N PRO A 40 -8.37 1.92 3.50
CA PRO A 40 -7.73 2.54 4.63
C PRO A 40 -7.07 1.53 5.57
N TYR A 41 -6.06 2.00 6.31
CA TYR A 41 -5.60 1.35 7.54
C TYR A 41 -6.60 1.66 8.67
N PRO A 42 -7.21 0.66 9.31
CA PRO A 42 -8.09 0.89 10.45
C PRO A 42 -7.28 1.10 11.75
N SER A 43 -6.25 1.92 11.71
CA SER A 43 -5.32 2.18 12.82
C SER A 43 -5.79 3.27 13.78
N GLY A 44 -6.74 4.10 13.36
CA GLY A 44 -7.32 5.17 14.16
C GLY A 44 -8.79 4.94 14.51
N ALA A 45 -9.34 5.81 15.35
CA ALA A 45 -10.73 5.71 15.78
C ALA A 45 -11.75 6.09 14.69
N GLY A 46 -11.32 6.61 13.54
CA GLY A 46 -12.20 7.00 12.45
C GLY A 46 -11.45 7.64 11.27
N LEU A 47 -12.22 8.00 10.25
CA LEU A 47 -11.72 8.65 9.04
C LEU A 47 -11.21 10.07 9.36
N HIS A 48 -10.19 10.50 8.66
CA HIS A 48 -9.82 11.91 8.52
C HIS A 48 -10.24 12.43 7.14
N VAL A 49 -10.24 13.75 6.95
CA VAL A 49 -10.72 14.41 5.73
C VAL A 49 -9.99 13.99 4.45
N GLY A 50 -8.77 13.47 4.55
CA GLY A 50 -8.03 12.97 3.41
C GLY A 50 -8.61 11.69 2.80
N HIS A 51 -9.29 10.85 3.58
CA HIS A 51 -9.92 9.63 3.06
C HIS A 51 -11.03 9.94 2.04
N PRO A 52 -12.05 10.78 2.39
CA PRO A 52 -13.10 11.11 1.44
C PRO A 52 -12.62 11.77 0.16
N LEU A 53 -11.48 12.44 0.17
CA LEU A 53 -10.95 13.13 -1.00
C LEU A 53 -10.75 12.17 -2.20
N GLY A 54 -10.13 11.01 -1.96
CA GLY A 54 -9.99 9.98 -2.98
C GLY A 54 -11.32 9.29 -3.29
N TYR A 55 -12.07 8.92 -2.25
CA TYR A 55 -13.32 8.15 -2.36
C TYR A 55 -14.42 8.88 -3.12
N VAL A 56 -14.50 10.21 -3.00
CA VAL A 56 -15.44 11.02 -3.79
C VAL A 56 -15.13 10.93 -5.28
N ALA A 57 -13.86 11.02 -5.67
CA ALA A 57 -13.46 11.00 -7.06
C ALA A 57 -13.81 9.64 -7.73
N THR A 58 -13.49 8.54 -7.07
CA THR A 58 -13.77 7.19 -7.56
C THR A 58 -15.26 6.87 -7.55
N ASP A 59 -16.02 7.36 -6.55
CA ASP A 59 -17.47 7.20 -6.51
C ASP A 59 -18.17 7.91 -7.66
N ILE A 60 -17.72 9.12 -8.03
CA ILE A 60 -18.23 9.85 -9.20
C ILE A 60 -18.01 9.02 -10.47
N VAL A 61 -16.81 8.47 -10.65
CA VAL A 61 -16.48 7.62 -11.79
C VAL A 61 -17.33 6.34 -11.79
N ALA A 62 -17.47 5.68 -10.65
CA ALA A 62 -18.25 4.46 -10.50
C ALA A 62 -19.73 4.70 -10.91
N ARG A 63 -20.35 5.76 -10.39
CA ARG A 63 -21.74 6.14 -10.73
C ARG A 63 -21.88 6.48 -12.20
N TYR A 64 -20.98 7.28 -12.75
CA TYR A 64 -20.98 7.63 -14.17
C TYR A 64 -20.91 6.39 -15.07
N LYS A 65 -20.00 5.46 -14.76
CA LYS A 65 -19.84 4.22 -15.54
C LYS A 65 -21.08 3.32 -15.44
N ARG A 66 -21.71 3.20 -14.26
CA ARG A 66 -22.99 2.48 -14.13
C ARG A 66 -24.08 3.11 -14.99
N MET A 67 -24.20 4.44 -14.99
CA MET A 67 -25.16 5.16 -15.85
C MET A 67 -24.89 4.96 -17.34
N LYS A 68 -23.63 4.70 -17.73
CA LYS A 68 -23.24 4.36 -19.11
C LYS A 68 -23.42 2.88 -19.45
N GLY A 69 -23.99 2.07 -18.56
CA GLY A 69 -24.31 0.68 -18.81
C GLY A 69 -23.18 -0.31 -18.55
N PHE A 70 -22.06 0.14 -17.97
CA PHE A 70 -20.97 -0.76 -17.58
C PHE A 70 -21.37 -1.64 -16.39
N ASN A 71 -20.78 -2.84 -16.32
CA ASN A 71 -20.78 -3.67 -15.13
C ASN A 71 -19.62 -3.24 -14.23
N VAL A 72 -19.95 -2.48 -13.18
CA VAL A 72 -18.94 -1.79 -12.34
C VAL A 72 -18.72 -2.53 -11.04
N LEU A 73 -17.47 -2.97 -10.81
CA LEU A 73 -17.00 -3.42 -9.51
C LEU A 73 -16.33 -2.23 -8.79
N HIS A 74 -16.89 -1.83 -7.64
CA HIS A 74 -16.34 -0.77 -6.78
C HIS A 74 -16.27 -1.32 -5.34
N PRO A 75 -15.19 -2.05 -4.99
CA PRO A 75 -15.04 -2.69 -3.68
C PRO A 75 -14.46 -1.74 -2.65
N MET A 76 -14.62 -2.11 -1.39
CA MET A 76 -13.95 -1.50 -0.25
C MET A 76 -13.35 -2.59 0.65
N GLY A 77 -12.39 -2.22 1.48
CA GLY A 77 -11.74 -3.16 2.38
C GLY A 77 -10.91 -2.46 3.44
N TRP A 78 -10.18 -3.28 4.20
CA TRP A 78 -9.39 -2.83 5.35
C TRP A 78 -7.98 -3.43 5.25
N ASP A 79 -6.98 -2.55 5.19
CA ASP A 79 -5.59 -2.94 5.36
C ASP A 79 -5.30 -3.07 6.86
N ALA A 80 -5.65 -4.24 7.40
CA ALA A 80 -5.84 -4.44 8.82
C ALA A 80 -4.60 -4.95 9.56
N PHE A 81 -3.54 -5.34 8.86
CA PHE A 81 -2.23 -5.57 9.46
C PHE A 81 -1.50 -4.24 9.63
N GLY A 82 -0.61 -4.15 10.63
CA GLY A 82 0.27 -3.01 10.71
C GLY A 82 0.80 -2.75 12.11
N LEU A 83 1.98 -2.12 12.17
CA LEU A 83 2.67 -1.72 13.38
C LEU A 83 1.82 -0.85 14.32
N PRO A 84 1.01 0.12 13.86
CA PRO A 84 0.17 0.91 14.75
C PRO A 84 -0.81 0.10 15.60
N ALA A 85 -1.41 -0.95 15.04
CA ALA A 85 -2.30 -1.84 15.79
C ALA A 85 -1.54 -2.65 16.85
N GLU A 86 -0.33 -3.10 16.54
CA GLU A 86 0.55 -3.84 17.46
C GLU A 86 1.06 -2.93 18.59
N GLN A 87 1.50 -1.72 18.27
CA GLN A 87 1.94 -0.74 19.25
C GLN A 87 0.81 -0.35 20.21
N TYR A 88 -0.40 -0.17 19.69
CA TYR A 88 -1.56 0.07 20.53
C TYR A 88 -1.86 -1.11 21.47
N ALA A 89 -1.71 -2.34 20.98
CA ALA A 89 -1.87 -3.55 21.79
C ALA A 89 -0.86 -3.60 22.94
N ILE A 90 0.41 -3.30 22.66
CA ILE A 90 1.49 -3.25 23.69
C ILE A 90 1.15 -2.19 24.74
N LYS A 91 0.74 -0.99 24.31
CA LYS A 91 0.44 0.13 25.20
C LYS A 91 -0.77 -0.11 26.10
N THR A 92 -1.81 -0.77 25.59
CA THR A 92 -3.11 -0.90 26.26
C THR A 92 -3.39 -2.28 26.84
N GLY A 93 -2.58 -3.30 26.51
CA GLY A 93 -2.86 -4.68 26.83
C GLY A 93 -4.07 -5.26 26.09
N THR A 94 -4.56 -4.57 25.05
CA THR A 94 -5.74 -5.00 24.28
C THR A 94 -5.29 -5.76 23.03
N HIS A 95 -5.82 -6.96 22.81
CA HIS A 95 -5.46 -7.78 21.64
C HIS A 95 -5.79 -7.03 20.33
N PRO A 96 -4.86 -6.97 19.33
CA PRO A 96 -5.03 -6.19 18.09
C PRO A 96 -6.33 -6.47 17.36
N ARG A 97 -6.75 -7.73 17.29
CA ARG A 97 -8.02 -8.12 16.63
C ARG A 97 -9.23 -7.36 17.16
N LYS A 98 -9.31 -7.13 18.49
CA LYS A 98 -10.44 -6.43 19.11
C LYS A 98 -10.46 -4.96 18.72
N THR A 99 -9.32 -4.30 18.82
CA THR A 99 -9.19 -2.89 18.46
C THR A 99 -9.44 -2.67 16.97
N THR A 100 -8.80 -3.47 16.12
CA THR A 100 -8.95 -3.41 14.66
C THR A 100 -10.41 -3.63 14.25
N LYS A 101 -11.10 -4.61 14.84
CA LYS A 101 -12.52 -4.84 14.57
C LYS A 101 -13.37 -3.61 14.91
N ASN A 102 -13.19 -3.03 16.08
CA ASN A 102 -13.95 -1.85 16.51
C ASN A 102 -13.71 -0.65 15.58
N ASN A 103 -12.46 -0.47 15.15
CA ASN A 103 -12.09 0.58 14.20
C ASN A 103 -12.75 0.35 12.84
N ILE A 104 -12.69 -0.88 12.30
CA ILE A 104 -13.35 -1.26 11.04
C ILE A 104 -14.85 -0.96 11.12
N ASP A 105 -15.52 -1.35 12.19
CA ASP A 105 -16.94 -1.12 12.35
C ASP A 105 -17.28 0.38 12.33
N ASN A 106 -16.44 1.23 12.95
CA ASN A 106 -16.62 2.68 12.90
C ASN A 106 -16.30 3.29 11.53
N PHE A 107 -15.21 2.87 10.88
CA PHE A 107 -14.85 3.30 9.53
C PHE A 107 -15.96 2.94 8.52
N ARG A 108 -16.46 1.72 8.56
CA ARG A 108 -17.58 1.26 7.71
C ARG A 108 -18.81 2.13 7.91
N ARG A 109 -19.18 2.42 9.15
CA ARG A 109 -20.30 3.31 9.48
C ARG A 109 -20.10 4.70 8.89
N GLN A 110 -18.89 5.27 9.03
CA GLN A 110 -18.58 6.59 8.50
C GLN A 110 -18.59 6.65 6.97
N ILE A 111 -18.04 5.61 6.29
CA ILE A 111 -18.04 5.51 4.83
C ILE A 111 -19.48 5.37 4.31
N LYS A 112 -20.31 4.55 4.95
CA LYS A 112 -21.73 4.41 4.60
C LYS A 112 -22.49 5.72 4.77
N MET A 113 -22.22 6.46 5.84
CA MET A 113 -22.84 7.78 6.09
C MET A 113 -22.52 8.80 4.97
N LEU A 114 -21.38 8.69 4.29
CA LEU A 114 -21.02 9.52 3.14
C LEU A 114 -21.75 9.09 1.85
N GLY A 115 -22.45 7.97 1.85
CA GLY A 115 -23.32 7.53 0.77
C GLY A 115 -22.58 7.05 -0.48
N PHE A 116 -21.35 6.57 -0.37
CA PHE A 116 -20.58 6.04 -1.50
C PHE A 116 -21.17 4.74 -2.05
N SER A 117 -21.01 4.53 -3.35
CA SER A 117 -21.57 3.40 -4.08
C SER A 117 -20.66 2.15 -4.08
N TYR A 118 -20.17 1.78 -2.91
CA TYR A 118 -19.38 0.56 -2.76
C TYR A 118 -20.26 -0.70 -2.77
N ASP A 119 -19.70 -1.78 -3.31
CA ASP A 119 -20.27 -3.12 -3.19
C ASP A 119 -19.81 -3.75 -1.87
N TRP A 120 -20.63 -3.63 -0.85
CA TRP A 120 -20.33 -4.13 0.49
C TRP A 120 -20.30 -5.66 0.60
N ASP A 121 -20.89 -6.38 -0.36
CA ASP A 121 -20.76 -7.84 -0.45
C ASP A 121 -19.34 -8.29 -0.88
N ARG A 122 -18.57 -7.36 -1.43
CA ARG A 122 -17.16 -7.55 -1.81
C ARG A 122 -16.20 -6.90 -0.81
N GLU A 123 -16.66 -6.63 0.40
CA GLU A 123 -15.80 -6.10 1.48
C GLU A 123 -14.70 -7.12 1.84
N ILE A 124 -13.46 -6.63 1.98
CA ILE A 124 -12.29 -7.44 2.27
C ILE A 124 -11.61 -6.93 3.54
N ASN A 125 -11.19 -7.88 4.40
CA ASN A 125 -10.28 -7.62 5.51
C ASN A 125 -9.02 -8.46 5.32
N THR A 126 -7.87 -7.81 5.20
CA THR A 126 -6.59 -8.49 4.93
C THR A 126 -6.14 -9.45 6.03
N THR A 127 -6.70 -9.32 7.26
CA THR A 127 -6.41 -10.23 8.39
C THR A 127 -7.35 -11.44 8.46
N ASP A 128 -8.39 -11.51 7.65
CA ASP A 128 -9.29 -12.65 7.63
C ASP A 128 -8.56 -13.91 7.11
N THR A 129 -8.80 -15.03 7.76
CA THR A 129 -8.13 -16.30 7.42
C THR A 129 -8.39 -16.72 5.98
N GLY A 130 -9.59 -16.40 5.47
CA GLY A 130 -9.97 -16.65 4.08
C GLY A 130 -9.19 -15.80 3.07
N TYR A 131 -8.71 -14.63 3.49
CA TYR A 131 -7.91 -13.73 2.66
C TYR A 131 -6.40 -13.97 2.84
N VAL A 132 -5.92 -14.03 4.07
CA VAL A 132 -4.48 -14.13 4.38
C VAL A 132 -3.82 -15.38 3.78
N LYS A 133 -4.57 -16.46 3.61
CA LYS A 133 -4.07 -17.66 2.92
C LYS A 133 -3.55 -17.37 1.51
N TRP A 134 -4.14 -16.39 0.81
CA TRP A 134 -3.69 -15.99 -0.54
C TRP A 134 -2.41 -15.18 -0.49
N THR A 135 -2.25 -14.32 0.52
CA THR A 135 -0.98 -13.62 0.77
C THR A 135 0.15 -14.63 1.04
N GLN A 136 -0.12 -15.64 1.88
CA GLN A 136 0.83 -16.72 2.14
C GLN A 136 1.12 -17.56 0.88
N TRP A 137 0.10 -17.85 0.08
CA TRP A 137 0.28 -18.58 -1.17
C TRP A 137 1.15 -17.80 -2.17
N ILE A 138 0.94 -16.49 -2.31
CA ILE A 138 1.78 -15.62 -3.16
C ILE A 138 3.23 -15.66 -2.67
N PHE A 139 3.45 -15.55 -1.35
CA PHE A 139 4.79 -15.65 -0.78
C PHE A 139 5.47 -16.99 -1.14
N LEU A 140 4.76 -18.10 -1.03
CA LEU A 140 5.29 -19.41 -1.42
C LEU A 140 5.61 -19.49 -2.92
N GLN A 141 4.82 -18.85 -3.79
CA GLN A 141 5.15 -18.77 -5.22
C GLN A 141 6.46 -17.99 -5.45
N LEU A 142 6.66 -16.89 -4.74
CA LEU A 142 7.89 -16.10 -4.81
C LEU A 142 9.08 -16.90 -4.28
N TYR A 143 8.90 -17.60 -3.16
CA TYR A 143 9.94 -18.47 -2.58
C TYR A 143 10.35 -19.59 -3.54
N ASN A 144 9.39 -20.30 -4.11
CA ASN A 144 9.63 -21.38 -5.06
C ASN A 144 10.34 -20.91 -6.35
N LYS A 145 10.21 -19.63 -6.69
CA LYS A 145 10.91 -19.00 -7.83
C LYS A 145 12.27 -18.40 -7.44
N GLY A 146 12.71 -18.52 -6.19
CA GLY A 146 13.94 -17.89 -5.71
C GLY A 146 13.86 -16.37 -5.57
N LEU A 147 12.64 -15.79 -5.65
CA LEU A 147 12.40 -14.36 -5.54
C LEU A 147 12.23 -13.92 -4.06
N ALA A 148 11.91 -14.83 -3.17
CA ALA A 148 11.93 -14.62 -1.73
C ALA A 148 13.06 -15.46 -1.13
N TYR A 149 13.88 -14.87 -0.26
CA TYR A 149 15.02 -15.51 0.37
C TYR A 149 15.32 -14.89 1.72
N GLU A 150 16.01 -15.63 2.60
CA GLU A 150 16.51 -15.09 3.87
C GLU A 150 17.93 -14.55 3.69
N ALA A 151 18.20 -13.41 4.31
CA ALA A 151 19.53 -12.84 4.40
C ALA A 151 19.70 -12.04 5.70
N GLU A 152 20.92 -12.01 6.20
CA GLU A 152 21.29 -11.10 7.28
C GLU A 152 21.57 -9.72 6.67
N LYS A 153 20.79 -8.73 7.07
CA LYS A 153 20.88 -7.35 6.57
C LYS A 153 20.83 -6.36 7.73
N PRO A 154 21.57 -5.25 7.64
CA PRO A 154 21.46 -4.19 8.63
C PRO A 154 20.08 -3.53 8.54
N VAL A 155 19.34 -3.55 9.66
CA VAL A 155 18.02 -2.95 9.83
C VAL A 155 18.06 -1.82 10.85
N ASN A 156 17.08 -0.93 10.79
CA ASN A 156 16.90 0.16 11.75
C ASN A 156 16.10 -0.37 12.95
N TRP A 157 16.78 -0.82 13.98
CA TRP A 157 16.17 -1.34 15.20
C TRP A 157 15.93 -0.23 16.22
N CYS A 158 14.70 -0.10 16.68
CA CYS A 158 14.33 0.77 17.79
C CYS A 158 13.98 -0.07 19.02
N PRO A 159 14.85 -0.10 20.07
CA PRO A 159 14.60 -0.90 21.27
C PRO A 159 13.34 -0.49 22.03
N GLU A 160 13.06 0.81 22.08
CA GLU A 160 11.90 1.35 22.81
C GLU A 160 10.58 0.97 22.16
N LEU A 161 10.52 1.00 20.82
CA LEU A 161 9.35 0.58 20.05
C LEU A 161 9.31 -0.94 19.83
N LYS A 162 10.43 -1.65 20.14
CA LYS A 162 10.58 -3.09 19.89
C LYS A 162 10.28 -3.47 18.45
N ALA A 163 10.72 -2.63 17.51
CA ALA A 163 10.38 -2.75 16.10
C ALA A 163 11.56 -2.40 15.19
N VAL A 164 11.55 -3.00 14.00
CA VAL A 164 12.37 -2.58 12.87
C VAL A 164 11.59 -1.49 12.12
N LEU A 165 12.26 -0.36 11.87
CA LEU A 165 11.68 0.82 11.21
C LEU A 165 12.15 0.92 9.77
N ALA A 166 11.27 1.40 8.89
CA ALA A 166 11.62 1.79 7.55
C ALA A 166 12.57 3.01 7.56
N ASN A 167 13.27 3.28 6.45
CA ASN A 167 14.19 4.42 6.40
C ASN A 167 13.44 5.75 6.58
N GLU A 168 12.20 5.83 6.10
CA GLU A 168 11.33 7.01 6.17
C GLU A 168 10.85 7.30 7.61
N GLU A 169 10.88 6.29 8.49
CA GLU A 169 10.49 6.40 9.90
C GLU A 169 11.68 6.78 10.81
N VAL A 170 12.85 7.06 10.22
CA VAL A 170 14.07 7.45 10.94
C VAL A 170 14.51 8.84 10.51
N VAL A 171 14.47 9.80 11.45
CA VAL A 171 14.91 11.18 11.25
C VAL A 171 16.04 11.47 12.25
N ASP A 172 17.19 11.86 11.73
CA ASP A 172 18.38 12.19 12.55
C ASP A 172 18.77 11.08 13.55
N GLY A 173 18.67 9.82 13.12
CA GLY A 173 19.00 8.64 13.95
C GLY A 173 17.98 8.31 15.04
N LYS A 174 16.80 8.90 14.97
CA LYS A 174 15.68 8.69 15.91
C LYS A 174 14.42 8.28 15.17
N SER A 175 13.55 7.55 15.88
CA SER A 175 12.21 7.23 15.36
C SER A 175 11.36 8.50 15.21
N ASP A 176 10.56 8.60 14.16
CA ASP A 176 9.58 9.66 13.94
C ASP A 176 8.51 9.65 15.05
N ILE A 177 8.16 8.46 15.53
CA ILE A 177 7.25 8.27 16.67
C ILE A 177 8.07 8.20 17.97
N GLY A 178 7.87 9.18 18.84
CA GLY A 178 8.46 9.22 20.18
C GLY A 178 9.92 9.70 20.25
N GLY A 179 10.59 9.92 19.11
CA GLY A 179 11.98 10.43 19.09
C GLY A 179 13.02 9.53 19.74
N HIS A 180 12.81 8.21 19.73
CA HIS A 180 13.67 7.23 20.38
C HIS A 180 14.91 6.91 19.53
N PRO A 181 16.06 6.61 20.17
CA PRO A 181 17.27 6.21 19.45
C PRO A 181 17.04 4.97 18.56
N VAL A 182 17.59 5.02 17.35
CA VAL A 182 17.54 3.92 16.39
C VAL A 182 18.97 3.43 16.11
N HIS A 183 19.15 2.11 16.12
CA HIS A 183 20.44 1.48 15.92
C HIS A 183 20.43 0.64 14.65
N ARG A 184 21.51 0.74 13.85
CA ARG A 184 21.74 -0.17 12.72
C ARG A 184 22.31 -1.48 13.25
N VAL A 185 21.51 -2.56 13.19
CA VAL A 185 21.92 -3.90 13.63
C VAL A 185 21.72 -4.93 12.53
N PRO A 186 22.64 -5.89 12.35
CA PRO A 186 22.42 -7.00 11.45
C PRO A 186 21.30 -7.90 12.00
N MET A 187 20.34 -8.24 11.17
CA MET A 187 19.23 -9.10 11.54
C MET A 187 18.82 -9.98 10.37
N ARG A 188 18.52 -11.25 10.65
CA ARG A 188 18.00 -12.16 9.64
C ARG A 188 16.60 -11.74 9.24
N GLN A 189 16.40 -11.47 7.95
CA GLN A 189 15.16 -10.95 7.38
C GLN A 189 14.78 -11.73 6.12
N TRP A 190 13.48 -11.83 5.87
CA TRP A 190 12.98 -12.19 4.54
C TRP A 190 13.19 -11.02 3.57
N MET A 191 13.77 -11.33 2.43
CA MET A 191 14.04 -10.37 1.36
C MET A 191 13.30 -10.79 0.10
N LEU A 192 12.86 -9.80 -0.68
CA LEU A 192 12.30 -10.00 -2.02
C LEU A 192 13.26 -9.40 -3.06
N ARG A 193 13.51 -10.13 -4.16
CA ARG A 193 14.38 -9.67 -5.27
C ARG A 193 13.63 -8.70 -6.17
N ILE A 194 13.18 -7.59 -5.63
CA ILE A 194 12.42 -6.58 -6.38
C ILE A 194 13.24 -5.93 -7.50
N THR A 195 14.57 -5.86 -7.35
CA THR A 195 15.49 -5.27 -8.33
C THR A 195 15.57 -6.06 -9.62
N ASP A 196 15.23 -7.36 -9.61
CA ASP A 196 15.18 -8.18 -10.83
C ASP A 196 14.11 -7.67 -11.82
N TYR A 197 13.17 -6.85 -11.36
CA TYR A 197 12.09 -6.27 -12.15
C TYR A 197 12.33 -4.81 -12.54
N ALA A 198 13.44 -4.20 -12.15
CA ALA A 198 13.68 -2.77 -12.36
C ALA A 198 13.58 -2.37 -13.84
N GLU A 199 14.29 -3.08 -14.73
CA GLU A 199 14.27 -2.80 -16.16
C GLU A 199 12.89 -3.04 -16.80
N SER A 200 12.22 -4.13 -16.42
CA SER A 200 10.87 -4.42 -16.93
C SER A 200 9.82 -3.41 -16.48
N LEU A 201 9.94 -2.90 -15.25
CA LEU A 201 9.08 -1.82 -14.75
C LEU A 201 9.30 -0.53 -15.52
N LEU A 202 10.56 -0.15 -15.80
CA LEU A 202 10.88 1.03 -16.62
C LEU A 202 10.32 0.90 -18.05
N ALA A 203 10.49 -0.27 -18.67
CA ALA A 203 9.94 -0.54 -20.00
C ALA A 203 8.40 -0.46 -20.00
N GLY A 204 7.75 -1.07 -19.02
CA GLY A 204 6.29 -1.08 -18.88
C GLY A 204 5.65 0.30 -18.70
N LEU A 205 6.41 1.33 -18.30
CA LEU A 205 5.89 2.71 -18.25
C LEU A 205 5.50 3.27 -19.62
N GLN A 206 5.97 2.67 -20.70
CA GLN A 206 5.57 3.05 -22.06
C GLN A 206 4.18 2.51 -22.43
N GLU A 207 3.74 1.43 -21.81
CA GLU A 207 2.50 0.73 -22.12
C GLU A 207 1.29 1.27 -21.35
N VAL A 208 1.53 1.99 -20.24
CA VAL A 208 0.44 2.51 -19.39
C VAL A 208 0.06 3.94 -19.77
N ASP A 209 -1.25 4.21 -19.77
CA ASP A 209 -1.82 5.55 -19.96
C ASP A 209 -1.89 6.30 -18.61
N TRP A 210 -0.71 6.63 -18.07
CA TRP A 210 -0.57 7.34 -16.82
C TRP A 210 -0.09 8.78 -17.03
N PRO A 211 -0.41 9.71 -16.10
CA PRO A 211 0.14 11.06 -16.13
C PRO A 211 1.68 11.05 -16.14
N ASN A 212 2.28 11.94 -16.93
CA ASN A 212 3.73 12.01 -17.03
C ASN A 212 4.43 12.21 -15.69
N SER A 213 3.86 13.01 -14.79
CA SER A 213 4.40 13.22 -13.44
C SER A 213 4.52 11.90 -12.65
N VAL A 214 3.56 10.99 -12.78
CA VAL A 214 3.61 9.68 -12.14
C VAL A 214 4.69 8.81 -12.77
N LYS A 215 4.81 8.82 -14.12
CA LYS A 215 5.87 8.07 -14.83
C LYS A 215 7.27 8.57 -14.44
N GLU A 216 7.47 9.89 -14.30
CA GLU A 216 8.73 10.46 -13.85
C GLU A 216 9.07 10.08 -12.40
N LEU A 217 8.09 10.10 -11.49
CA LEU A 217 8.31 9.64 -10.11
C LEU A 217 8.77 8.18 -10.07
N GLN A 218 8.19 7.31 -10.91
CA GLN A 218 8.57 5.90 -11.01
C GLN A 218 10.01 5.74 -11.56
N ARG A 219 10.37 6.48 -12.62
CA ARG A 219 11.73 6.47 -13.18
C ARG A 219 12.76 6.91 -12.16
N ASN A 220 12.48 8.02 -11.49
CA ASN A 220 13.39 8.58 -10.48
C ASN A 220 13.54 7.65 -9.27
N TRP A 221 12.47 6.96 -8.86
CA TRP A 221 12.52 5.97 -7.77
C TRP A 221 13.39 4.78 -8.11
N ILE A 222 13.25 4.23 -9.33
CA ILE A 222 14.09 3.11 -9.79
C ILE A 222 15.54 3.57 -9.94
N GLY A 223 15.75 4.80 -10.44
CA GLY A 223 17.06 5.44 -10.45
C GLY A 223 18.10 4.70 -11.29
N ARG A 224 17.72 4.23 -12.50
CA ARG A 224 18.68 3.61 -13.41
C ARG A 224 19.86 4.54 -13.66
N SER A 225 21.05 4.06 -13.39
CA SER A 225 22.29 4.78 -13.70
C SER A 225 23.25 3.86 -14.45
N GLU A 226 24.05 4.46 -15.32
CA GLU A 226 25.10 3.78 -16.04
C GLU A 226 26.45 4.31 -15.60
N GLY A 227 27.45 3.45 -15.54
CA GLY A 227 28.79 3.80 -15.14
C GLY A 227 29.80 2.78 -15.61
N ALA A 228 31.05 2.93 -15.18
CA ALA A 228 32.14 2.03 -15.49
C ALA A 228 32.85 1.59 -14.22
N ASP A 229 33.29 0.33 -14.22
CA ASP A 229 34.28 -0.14 -13.29
C ASP A 229 35.66 0.27 -13.79
N ILE A 230 36.48 0.81 -12.88
CA ILE A 230 37.82 1.31 -13.20
C ILE A 230 38.80 0.64 -12.26
N ASP A 231 39.81 0.04 -12.86
CA ASP A 231 40.88 -0.65 -12.16
C ASP A 231 42.08 0.26 -11.93
N PHE A 232 42.48 0.38 -10.68
CA PHE A 232 43.70 1.09 -10.29
C PHE A 232 44.73 0.08 -9.78
N ASN A 233 45.89 0.03 -10.46
CA ASN A 233 47.01 -0.78 -10.01
C ASN A 233 47.67 -0.13 -8.79
N VAL A 234 47.95 -0.93 -7.76
CA VAL A 234 48.66 -0.46 -6.57
C VAL A 234 50.18 -0.49 -6.83
N VAL A 235 50.81 0.67 -6.73
CA VAL A 235 52.25 0.76 -6.96
C VAL A 235 53.04 -0.12 -5.98
N GLY A 236 53.90 -1.00 -6.52
CA GLY A 236 54.73 -1.91 -5.72
C GLY A 236 54.04 -3.15 -5.18
N ARG A 237 52.82 -3.44 -5.65
CA ARG A 237 52.04 -4.64 -5.32
C ARG A 237 51.31 -5.15 -6.56
N ASP A 238 50.96 -6.43 -6.58
CA ASP A 238 50.16 -7.05 -7.64
C ASP A 238 48.63 -6.86 -7.42
N ASP A 239 48.24 -6.09 -6.39
CA ASP A 239 46.84 -5.84 -6.06
C ASP A 239 46.23 -4.79 -7.01
N VAL A 240 44.97 -4.99 -7.34
CA VAL A 240 44.15 -4.06 -8.11
C VAL A 240 42.98 -3.60 -7.26
N ILE A 241 42.72 -2.30 -7.24
CA ILE A 241 41.54 -1.71 -6.61
C ILE A 241 40.54 -1.36 -7.72
N THR A 242 39.43 -2.06 -7.76
CA THR A 242 38.32 -1.76 -8.69
C THR A 242 37.34 -0.80 -8.01
N VAL A 243 36.99 0.29 -8.66
CA VAL A 243 35.99 1.25 -8.20
C VAL A 243 34.95 1.49 -9.29
N PHE A 244 33.69 1.61 -8.89
CA PHE A 244 32.60 1.98 -9.79
C PHE A 244 32.39 3.50 -9.76
N THR A 245 32.22 4.11 -10.94
CA THR A 245 31.84 5.51 -11.05
C THR A 245 30.82 5.73 -12.18
N THR A 246 29.86 6.63 -11.94
CA THR A 246 28.93 7.12 -12.98
C THR A 246 29.53 8.26 -13.81
N ARG A 247 30.70 8.76 -13.44
CA ARG A 247 31.42 9.86 -14.10
C ARG A 247 32.87 9.49 -14.41
N PRO A 248 33.10 8.49 -15.28
CA PRO A 248 34.46 8.10 -15.68
C PRO A 248 35.20 9.23 -16.40
N ASP A 249 34.47 10.16 -16.98
CA ASP A 249 34.98 11.37 -17.64
C ASP A 249 35.71 12.35 -16.69
N THR A 250 35.52 12.21 -15.37
CA THR A 250 36.15 13.10 -14.36
C THR A 250 37.48 12.58 -13.81
N LEU A 251 38.01 11.52 -14.35
CA LEU A 251 39.28 10.89 -13.92
C LEU A 251 40.52 11.67 -14.34
N TYR A 252 40.37 12.61 -15.28
CA TYR A 252 41.49 13.39 -15.87
C TYR A 252 41.28 14.87 -15.62
#